data_dfd3a0e1f3136b93ceec4573f089906b
#
_entry.id   dfd3a0e1f3136b93ceec4573f089906b
#
_cell.length_a   1.000
_cell.length_b   1.000
_cell.length_c   1.000
_cell.angle_alpha   90.00
_cell.angle_beta   90.00
_cell.angle_gamma   90.00
#
_symmetry.space_group_name_H-M   'P 1'
#
loop_
_entity.id
_entity.type
_entity.pdbx_description
1 polymer ?
#
loop_
_entity_poly.entity_id
_entity_poly.type
_entity_poly.pdbx_seq_one_letter_code
_entity_poly.pdbx_strand_id
1 'polypeptide(L)'
;MNDLSRNPDRLNISQKNKAIVDELDRTKFMNLDSGSITRSELFLFAMSLGAETVPTKLDTINPGGFILEKSIDSTTLACIYALSISKHSGTDLDDITDKSEVYKLAQEYANTGFEIIENYLSAKKNSRDLLWELMREADEQYRMLHTVPC
;
A
#
# COMPACT_ATOMS: atom_id res chain seq x y z
N MET A 1 -16.31 16.11 17.73
CA MET A 1 -15.62 14.97 17.09
C MET A 1 -16.37 14.59 15.83
N ASN A 2 -15.84 14.92 14.69
CA ASN A 2 -16.41 14.44 13.45
C ASN A 2 -16.11 12.96 13.34
N ASP A 3 -17.15 12.18 13.46
CA ASP A 3 -17.10 10.72 13.25
C ASP A 3 -16.93 10.44 11.76
N LEU A 4 -15.73 10.72 11.24
CA LEU A 4 -15.32 10.38 9.88
C LEU A 4 -15.18 8.85 9.69
N SER A 5 -15.39 8.08 10.77
CA SER A 5 -15.18 6.64 10.77
C SER A 5 -16.30 5.85 10.09
N ARG A 6 -17.51 6.40 10.00
CA ARG A 6 -18.68 5.64 9.54
C ARG A 6 -18.87 5.57 8.02
N ASN A 7 -18.30 6.50 7.27
CA ASN A 7 -18.37 6.49 5.81
C ASN A 7 -17.15 7.18 5.20
N PRO A 8 -16.00 6.50 5.14
CA PRO A 8 -14.81 7.10 4.60
C PRO A 8 -15.01 7.41 3.11
N ASP A 9 -14.72 8.65 2.73
CA ASP A 9 -14.81 9.14 1.36
C ASP A 9 -13.46 9.13 0.64
N ARG A 10 -12.42 8.66 1.30
CA ARG A 10 -11.05 8.65 0.78
C ARG A 10 -10.16 7.66 1.51
N LEU A 11 -9.05 7.29 0.85
CA LEU A 11 -7.90 6.66 1.49
C LEU A 11 -6.91 7.74 1.93
N ASN A 12 -6.27 7.52 3.07
CA ASN A 12 -5.31 8.43 3.66
C ASN A 12 -3.92 7.82 3.72
N ILE A 13 -2.90 8.67 3.81
CA ILE A 13 -1.52 8.29 4.12
C ILE A 13 -1.02 9.12 5.30
N SER A 14 0.03 8.66 5.97
CA SER A 14 0.72 9.46 6.97
C SER A 14 1.35 10.69 6.33
N GLN A 15 1.33 11.82 7.02
CA GLN A 15 1.93 13.05 6.54
C GLN A 15 3.43 12.87 6.22
N LYS A 16 4.15 12.09 7.00
CA LYS A 16 5.56 11.76 6.77
C LYS A 16 5.79 11.06 5.42
N ASN A 17 4.83 10.28 4.95
CA ASN A 17 4.93 9.53 3.70
C ASN A 17 4.72 10.40 2.46
N LYS A 18 4.20 11.62 2.62
CA LYS A 18 4.04 12.54 1.49
C LYS A 18 5.38 12.85 0.81
N ALA A 19 6.45 12.99 1.56
CA ALA A 19 7.79 13.23 1.00
C ALA A 19 8.25 12.06 0.12
N ILE A 20 7.93 10.84 0.50
CA ILE A 20 8.24 9.63 -0.30
C ILE A 20 7.44 9.64 -1.59
N VAL A 21 6.16 9.97 -1.52
CA VAL A 21 5.29 10.09 -2.70
C VAL A 21 5.82 11.16 -3.66
N ASP A 22 6.19 12.33 -3.13
CA ASP A 22 6.74 13.43 -3.93
C ASP A 22 8.07 13.02 -4.60
N GLU A 23 8.91 12.26 -3.92
CA GLU A 23 10.15 11.73 -4.50
C GLU A 23 9.88 10.71 -5.61
N LEU A 24 8.91 9.81 -5.42
CA LEU A 24 8.51 8.84 -6.46
C LEU A 24 7.91 9.54 -7.68
N ASP A 25 7.15 10.62 -7.48
CA ASP A 25 6.63 11.44 -8.57
C ASP A 25 7.76 12.15 -9.32
N ARG A 26 8.72 12.72 -8.58
CA ARG A 26 9.87 13.41 -9.15
C ARG A 26 10.74 12.48 -10.00
N THR A 27 10.90 11.25 -9.60
CA THR A 27 11.70 10.23 -10.30
C THR A 27 10.87 9.41 -11.30
N LYS A 28 9.66 9.82 -11.61
CA LYS A 28 8.74 9.10 -12.50
C LYS A 28 8.60 7.63 -12.13
N PHE A 29 8.27 7.41 -10.87
CA PHE A 29 8.13 6.08 -10.30
C PHE A 29 9.28 5.13 -10.71
N MET A 30 10.37 5.23 -9.97
CA MET A 30 11.54 4.36 -10.12
C MET A 30 12.25 4.46 -11.49
N ASN A 31 12.16 5.62 -12.12
CA ASN A 31 12.76 5.89 -13.44
C ASN A 31 12.27 4.96 -14.56
N LEU A 32 11.03 4.51 -14.47
CA LEU A 32 10.38 3.81 -15.57
C LEU A 32 10.02 4.80 -16.67
N ASP A 33 10.41 4.50 -17.90
CA ASP A 33 10.19 5.38 -19.07
C ASP A 33 8.70 5.47 -19.46
N SER A 34 7.86 4.59 -18.95
CA SER A 34 6.47 4.42 -19.34
C SER A 34 5.48 5.42 -18.77
N GLY A 35 5.93 6.48 -18.10
CA GLY A 35 5.06 7.54 -17.66
C GLY A 35 4.75 7.58 -16.16
N SER A 36 3.63 8.19 -15.81
CA SER A 36 3.22 8.37 -14.42
C SER A 36 2.41 7.19 -13.91
N ILE A 37 2.63 6.83 -12.65
CA ILE A 37 1.78 5.90 -11.91
C ILE A 37 0.60 6.67 -11.31
N THR A 38 -0.59 6.07 -11.27
CA THR A 38 -1.74 6.65 -10.59
C THR A 38 -1.60 6.53 -9.07
N ARG A 39 -2.32 7.36 -8.32
CA ARG A 39 -2.35 7.27 -6.85
C ARG A 39 -2.89 5.92 -6.37
N SER A 40 -3.88 5.38 -7.08
CA SER A 40 -4.47 4.08 -6.81
C SER A 40 -3.44 2.95 -6.96
N GLU A 41 -2.68 2.96 -8.04
CA GLU A 41 -1.60 1.99 -8.29
C GLU A 41 -0.47 2.11 -7.26
N LEU A 42 -0.08 3.34 -6.91
CA LEU A 42 0.95 3.57 -5.91
C LEU A 42 0.51 3.08 -4.53
N PHE A 43 -0.74 3.33 -4.16
CA PHE A 43 -1.31 2.83 -2.91
C PHE A 43 -1.32 1.30 -2.89
N LEU A 44 -1.78 0.67 -3.96
CA LEU A 44 -1.79 -0.79 -4.10
C LEU A 44 -0.38 -1.37 -3.98
N PHE A 45 0.60 -0.75 -4.61
CA PHE A 45 2.00 -1.16 -4.53
C PHE A 45 2.52 -1.10 -3.08
N ALA A 46 2.32 0.02 -2.39
CA ALA A 46 2.74 0.16 -1.00
C ALA A 46 2.01 -0.83 -0.07
N MET A 47 0.69 -0.97 -0.22
CA MET A 47 -0.10 -1.93 0.54
C MET A 47 0.40 -3.36 0.34
N SER A 48 0.72 -3.74 -0.89
CA SER A 48 1.23 -5.07 -1.23
C SER A 48 2.58 -5.35 -0.59
N LEU A 49 3.48 -4.36 -0.56
CA LEU A 49 4.77 -4.49 0.14
C LEU A 49 4.60 -4.67 1.64
N GLY A 50 3.63 -3.98 2.23
CA GLY A 50 3.34 -4.07 3.65
C GLY A 50 2.58 -5.33 4.06
N ALA A 51 1.87 -5.98 3.14
CA ALA A 51 0.90 -7.05 3.44
C ALA A 51 1.49 -8.27 4.15
N GLU A 52 2.75 -8.59 3.90
CA GLU A 52 3.46 -9.71 4.51
C GLU A 52 4.12 -9.34 5.86
N THR A 53 3.95 -8.12 6.31
CA THR A 53 4.55 -7.60 7.54
C THR A 53 3.46 -7.22 8.54
N VAL A 54 3.78 -6.35 9.49
CA VAL A 54 2.85 -5.87 10.52
C VAL A 54 2.28 -4.52 10.10
N PRO A 55 0.96 -4.28 10.24
CA PRO A 55 0.37 -2.98 9.92
C PRO A 55 0.90 -1.91 10.89
N THR A 56 1.16 -0.73 10.37
CA THR A 56 1.63 0.43 11.15
C THR A 56 0.56 1.51 11.17
N LYS A 57 0.13 1.91 12.35
CA LYS A 57 -0.87 2.97 12.50
C LYS A 57 -0.36 4.30 11.92
N LEU A 58 -1.26 5.06 11.30
CA LEU A 58 -0.96 6.40 10.84
C LEU A 58 -0.91 7.36 12.05
N ASP A 59 0.24 7.98 12.30
CA ASP A 59 0.41 8.95 13.39
C ASP A 59 -0.34 10.25 13.09
N THR A 60 -0.07 10.83 11.93
CA THR A 60 -0.70 12.07 11.47
C THR A 60 -1.14 11.88 10.02
N ILE A 61 -2.42 12.08 9.76
CA ILE A 61 -2.99 11.95 8.44
C ILE A 61 -2.60 13.17 7.59
N ASN A 62 -2.16 12.93 6.37
CA ASN A 62 -1.86 13.99 5.41
C ASN A 62 -3.13 14.80 5.12
N PRO A 63 -3.11 16.15 5.28
CA PRO A 63 -4.28 16.97 4.99
C PRO A 63 -4.80 16.77 3.56
N GLY A 64 -6.13 16.64 3.41
CA GLY A 64 -6.78 16.40 2.12
C GLY A 64 -6.82 14.93 1.69
N GLY A 65 -6.22 14.02 2.44
CA GLY A 65 -6.18 12.59 2.11
C GLY A 65 -5.20 12.28 1.00
N PHE A 66 -5.31 11.08 0.42
CA PHE A 66 -4.44 10.62 -0.65
C PHE A 66 -5.21 10.28 -1.93
N ILE A 67 -6.28 9.49 -1.80
CA ILE A 67 -7.13 9.10 -2.94
C ILE A 67 -8.59 9.31 -2.54
N LEU A 68 -9.35 10.03 -3.36
CA LEU A 68 -10.80 10.07 -3.21
C LEU A 68 -11.40 8.72 -3.58
N GLU A 69 -12.44 8.28 -2.87
CA GLU A 69 -13.08 6.99 -3.10
C GLU A 69 -13.44 6.76 -4.56
N LYS A 70 -14.01 7.78 -5.21
CA LYS A 70 -14.40 7.71 -6.62
C LYS A 70 -13.22 7.53 -7.60
N SER A 71 -12.00 7.76 -7.14
CA SER A 71 -10.77 7.61 -7.93
C SER A 71 -10.04 6.31 -7.67
N ILE A 72 -10.53 5.47 -6.77
CA ILE A 72 -9.98 4.14 -6.53
C ILE A 72 -10.43 3.25 -7.67
N ASP A 73 -9.48 2.66 -8.40
CA ASP A 73 -9.82 1.71 -9.47
C ASP A 73 -10.34 0.38 -8.89
N SER A 74 -11.05 -0.38 -9.73
CA SER A 74 -11.70 -1.61 -9.30
C SER A 74 -10.71 -2.69 -8.84
N THR A 75 -9.53 -2.74 -9.43
CA THR A 75 -8.47 -3.69 -9.05
C THR A 75 -7.94 -3.38 -7.65
N THR A 76 -7.62 -2.12 -7.40
CA THR A 76 -7.17 -1.67 -6.07
C THR A 76 -8.23 -1.93 -5.01
N LEU A 77 -9.49 -1.62 -5.31
CA LEU A 77 -10.60 -1.85 -4.37
C LEU A 77 -10.77 -3.34 -4.07
N ALA A 78 -10.71 -4.21 -5.08
CA ALA A 78 -10.78 -5.65 -4.90
C ALA A 78 -9.63 -6.17 -4.02
N CYS A 79 -8.41 -5.68 -4.21
CA CYS A 79 -7.25 -6.04 -3.39
C CYS A 79 -7.38 -5.56 -1.95
N ILE A 80 -7.95 -4.38 -1.72
CA ILE A 80 -8.23 -3.86 -0.37
C ILE A 80 -9.17 -4.80 0.39
N TYR A 81 -10.25 -5.22 -0.23
CA TYR A 81 -11.19 -6.18 0.38
C TYR A 81 -10.58 -7.57 0.54
N ALA A 82 -9.83 -8.05 -0.44
CA ALA A 82 -9.13 -9.33 -0.37
C ALA A 82 -8.13 -9.37 0.80
N LEU A 83 -7.40 -8.28 1.02
CA LEU A 83 -6.49 -8.16 2.17
C LEU A 83 -7.27 -8.25 3.48
N SER A 84 -8.38 -7.54 3.60
CA SER A 84 -9.23 -7.57 4.80
C SER A 84 -9.75 -8.98 5.08
N ILE A 85 -10.25 -9.68 4.06
CA ILE A 85 -10.71 -11.07 4.17
C ILE A 85 -9.57 -11.98 4.63
N SER A 86 -8.41 -11.85 4.04
CA SER A 86 -7.22 -12.64 4.37
C SER A 86 -6.79 -12.47 5.83
N LYS A 87 -6.84 -11.25 6.35
CA LYS A 87 -6.41 -10.94 7.72
C LYS A 87 -7.47 -11.27 8.79
N HIS A 88 -8.73 -11.41 8.39
CA HIS A 88 -9.85 -11.78 9.27
C HIS A 88 -10.29 -13.25 9.11
N SER A 89 -9.44 -14.10 8.53
CA SER A 89 -9.77 -15.52 8.37
C SER A 89 -10.04 -16.19 9.73
N GLY A 90 -11.25 -16.77 9.89
CA GLY A 90 -11.68 -17.43 11.13
C GLY A 90 -12.39 -16.51 12.12
N THR A 91 -12.59 -15.22 11.83
CA THR A 91 -13.38 -14.27 12.60
C THR A 91 -14.71 -13.97 11.90
N ASP A 92 -15.56 -13.21 12.58
CA ASP A 92 -16.87 -12.85 12.05
C ASP A 92 -16.72 -12.01 10.77
N LEU A 93 -17.44 -12.42 9.72
CA LEU A 93 -17.46 -11.69 8.46
C LEU A 93 -18.12 -10.31 8.57
N ASP A 94 -18.80 -10.02 9.68
CA ASP A 94 -19.43 -8.72 9.91
C ASP A 94 -18.40 -7.58 9.96
N ASP A 95 -17.17 -7.86 10.40
CA ASP A 95 -16.08 -6.88 10.40
C ASP A 95 -15.65 -6.46 8.98
N ILE A 96 -15.88 -7.31 7.98
CA ILE A 96 -15.56 -7.03 6.58
C ILE A 96 -16.62 -6.14 5.92
N THR A 97 -17.82 -6.07 6.49
CA THR A 97 -18.89 -5.20 5.99
C THR A 97 -18.70 -3.73 6.41
N ASP A 98 -17.88 -3.48 7.42
CA ASP A 98 -17.55 -2.11 7.83
C ASP A 98 -16.43 -1.54 6.94
N LYS A 99 -16.82 -0.74 5.96
CA LYS A 99 -15.92 -0.07 5.03
C LYS A 99 -14.84 0.75 5.74
N SER A 100 -15.16 1.36 6.87
CA SER A 100 -14.22 2.15 7.67
C SER A 100 -13.06 1.28 8.18
N GLU A 101 -13.36 0.11 8.72
CA GLU A 101 -12.35 -0.83 9.21
C GLU A 101 -11.54 -1.43 8.07
N VAL A 102 -12.17 -1.74 6.94
CA VAL A 102 -11.50 -2.23 5.73
C VAL A 102 -10.48 -1.22 5.20
N TYR A 103 -10.88 0.05 5.10
CA TYR A 103 -10.01 1.11 4.63
C TYR A 103 -8.89 1.42 5.63
N LYS A 104 -9.20 1.42 6.91
CA LYS A 104 -8.21 1.60 7.98
C LYS A 104 -7.10 0.55 7.89
N LEU A 105 -7.47 -0.71 7.77
CA LEU A 105 -6.51 -1.80 7.65
C LEU A 105 -5.63 -1.66 6.41
N ALA A 106 -6.23 -1.34 5.27
CA ALA A 106 -5.49 -1.09 4.03
C ALA A 106 -4.49 0.06 4.17
N GLN A 107 -4.91 1.16 4.80
CA GLN A 107 -4.06 2.33 5.07
C GLN A 107 -2.89 1.99 5.99
N GLU A 108 -3.10 1.18 7.01
CA GLU A 108 -2.05 0.76 7.94
C GLU A 108 -1.01 -0.14 7.26
N TYR A 109 -1.43 -1.05 6.38
CA TYR A 109 -0.51 -1.86 5.59
C TYR A 109 0.22 -1.05 4.52
N ALA A 110 -0.46 -0.11 3.87
CA ALA A 110 0.20 0.81 2.94
C ALA A 110 1.22 1.70 3.66
N ASN A 111 0.92 2.13 4.88
CA ASN A 111 1.87 2.89 5.70
C ASN A 111 3.16 2.11 5.95
N THR A 112 3.06 0.83 6.30
CA THR A 112 4.22 -0.06 6.41
C THR A 112 4.96 -0.17 5.08
N GLY A 113 4.24 -0.30 3.98
CA GLY A 113 4.83 -0.36 2.63
C GLY A 113 5.60 0.89 2.26
N PHE A 114 5.09 2.07 2.57
CA PHE A 114 5.82 3.32 2.37
C PHE A 114 7.09 3.41 3.22
N GLU A 115 7.08 2.92 4.44
CA GLU A 115 8.29 2.84 5.27
C GLU A 115 9.33 1.88 4.67
N ILE A 116 8.90 0.76 4.11
CA ILE A 116 9.78 -0.16 3.38
C ILE A 116 10.42 0.56 2.18
N ILE A 117 9.63 1.27 1.38
CA ILE A 117 10.13 2.05 0.24
C ILE A 117 11.15 3.09 0.70
N GLU A 118 10.85 3.83 1.78
CA GLU A 118 11.77 4.82 2.34
C GLU A 118 13.11 4.21 2.72
N ASN A 119 13.10 3.06 3.39
CA ASN A 119 14.31 2.35 3.79
C ASN A 119 15.16 1.93 2.58
N TYR A 120 14.53 1.42 1.53
CA TYR A 120 15.22 1.07 0.29
C TYR A 120 15.81 2.29 -0.42
N LEU A 121 15.07 3.37 -0.54
CA LEU A 121 15.55 4.61 -1.16
C LEU A 121 16.74 5.20 -0.41
N SER A 122 16.70 5.17 0.92
CA SER A 122 17.79 5.64 1.77
C SER A 122 19.06 4.78 1.63
N ALA A 123 18.90 3.46 1.48
CA ALA A 123 20.02 2.53 1.34
C ALA A 123 20.66 2.53 -0.06
N LYS A 124 19.85 2.66 -1.10
CA LYS A 124 20.28 2.48 -2.50
C LYS A 124 20.56 3.77 -3.26
N LYS A 125 20.18 4.91 -2.72
CA LYS A 125 20.38 6.25 -3.29
C LYS A 125 19.67 6.54 -4.62
N ASN A 126 19.04 5.56 -5.28
CA ASN A 126 18.21 5.79 -6.44
C ASN A 126 17.06 4.77 -6.52
N SER A 127 15.97 5.19 -7.15
CA SER A 127 14.75 4.39 -7.24
C SER A 127 14.83 3.24 -8.26
N ARG A 128 15.77 3.29 -9.19
CA ARG A 128 15.98 2.21 -10.17
C ARG A 128 16.51 0.94 -9.50
N ASP A 129 17.47 1.10 -8.58
CA ASP A 129 18.02 -0.02 -7.81
C ASP A 129 16.96 -0.65 -6.91
N LEU A 130 16.06 0.17 -6.35
CA LEU A 130 14.90 -0.30 -5.61
C LEU A 130 14.04 -1.24 -6.45
N LEU A 131 13.72 -0.85 -7.69
CA LEU A 131 12.89 -1.68 -8.56
C LEU A 131 13.53 -3.06 -8.81
N TRP A 132 14.84 -3.08 -9.13
CA TRP A 132 15.56 -4.33 -9.36
C TRP A 132 15.59 -5.23 -8.12
N GLU A 133 15.79 -4.65 -6.95
CA GLU A 133 15.77 -5.38 -5.69
C GLU A 133 14.41 -6.01 -5.42
N LEU A 134 13.33 -5.25 -5.59
CA LEU A 134 11.96 -5.74 -5.41
C LEU A 134 11.61 -6.84 -6.41
N MET A 135 12.04 -6.71 -7.67
CA MET A 135 11.83 -7.74 -8.68
C MET A 135 12.57 -9.04 -8.32
N ARG A 136 13.78 -8.93 -7.81
CA ARG A 136 14.57 -10.07 -7.35
C ARG A 136 13.91 -10.79 -6.17
N GLU A 137 13.46 -10.02 -5.19
CA GLU A 137 12.75 -10.59 -4.03
C GLU A 137 11.44 -11.27 -4.44
N ALA A 138 10.67 -10.67 -5.33
CA ALA A 138 9.44 -11.26 -5.84
C ALA A 138 9.71 -12.58 -6.59
N ASP A 139 10.77 -12.64 -7.40
CA ASP A 139 11.17 -13.86 -8.11
C ASP A 139 11.60 -14.96 -7.14
N GLU A 140 12.36 -14.61 -6.11
CA GLU A 140 12.75 -15.56 -5.06
C GLU A 140 11.54 -16.13 -4.32
N GLN A 141 10.59 -15.28 -3.92
CA GLN A 141 9.36 -15.72 -3.26
C GLN A 141 8.52 -16.62 -4.17
N TYR A 142 8.40 -16.26 -5.44
CA TYR A 142 7.68 -17.07 -6.43
C TYR A 142 8.31 -18.47 -6.56
N ARG A 143 9.63 -18.56 -6.66
CA ARG A 143 10.35 -19.83 -6.73
C ARG A 143 10.13 -20.67 -5.47
N MET A 144 10.19 -20.06 -4.28
CA MET A 144 9.96 -20.78 -3.03
C MET A 144 8.55 -21.38 -2.96
N LEU A 145 7.53 -20.65 -3.43
CA LEU A 145 6.14 -21.12 -3.45
C LEU A 145 5.91 -22.26 -4.46
N HIS A 146 6.70 -22.34 -5.52
CA HIS A 146 6.53 -23.30 -6.60
C HIS A 146 7.54 -24.46 -6.58
N THR A 147 8.47 -24.48 -5.64
CA THR A 147 9.43 -25.59 -5.41
C THR A 147 8.94 -26.53 -4.30
N VAL A 148 7.66 -26.84 -4.25
CA VAL A 148 7.17 -27.90 -3.35
C VAL A 148 7.63 -29.22 -3.96
N PRO A 149 8.49 -30.01 -3.26
CA PRO A 149 8.85 -31.33 -3.75
C PRO A 149 7.60 -32.21 -3.82
N CYS A 150 7.41 -32.84 -4.96
CA CYS A 150 6.39 -33.89 -5.13
C CYS A 150 6.66 -35.05 -4.18
#